data_a56743c75d295b6124b745c51b2cd9ec
#
_entry.id   a56743c75d295b6124b745c51b2cd9ec
#
_cell.length_a   1.000
_cell.length_b   1.000
_cell.length_c   1.000
_cell.angle_alpha   90.00
_cell.angle_beta   90.00
_cell.angle_gamma   90.00
#
_symmetry.space_group_name_H-M   'P 1'
#
loop_
_entity.id
_entity.type
_entity.pdbx_description
1 polymer ?
#
loop_
_entity_poly.entity_id
_entity_poly.type
_entity_poly.pdbx_seq_one_letter_code
_entity_poly.pdbx_strand_id
1 'polypeptide(L)'
;MEVAGGTVRSVPMRGSTVSVWWWRGLVAALLLVGGCKQAKEPKSGGERAVAVARDENEGRLRARPGRPTVEAPERGLRPLGLGGERDGLLYVPASYRADRPAPLVVVLHGSRSGARDGLAPWLKLADEAGLLLLAPESRGHTWDIVLLDGGYGPDVPFIDRALAHVFARYAVEPRRLALAGFSDGASFALSLGLTNGDLFTHVVAFSPGFLSPGVQHGEPGIFLSHGREDTVLPIGPCSRSILPLLRDAGYAVRYREFDGPHTVPPDVAREALVWFTAP
;
A
#
# COMPACT_ATOMS: atom_id res chain seq x y z
N MET A 1 -22.32 -31.44 -4.62
CA MET A 1 -20.99 -30.75 -4.46
C MET A 1 -21.22 -29.31 -4.86
N GLU A 2 -21.61 -28.51 -3.88
CA GLU A 2 -22.11 -27.13 -4.06
C GLU A 2 -20.91 -26.19 -3.96
N VAL A 3 -20.70 -25.41 -5.02
CA VAL A 3 -19.67 -24.37 -5.06
C VAL A 3 -20.27 -23.14 -4.38
N ALA A 4 -19.76 -22.80 -3.21
CA ALA A 4 -20.14 -21.60 -2.50
C ALA A 4 -19.70 -20.36 -3.30
N GLY A 5 -20.67 -19.65 -3.87
CA GLY A 5 -20.48 -18.37 -4.52
C GLY A 5 -20.15 -17.29 -3.49
N GLY A 6 -18.96 -16.69 -3.62
CA GLY A 6 -18.57 -15.54 -2.81
C GLY A 6 -19.48 -14.34 -3.11
N THR A 7 -20.13 -13.84 -2.10
CA THR A 7 -21.03 -12.68 -2.19
C THR A 7 -20.20 -11.41 -2.35
N VAL A 8 -20.27 -10.78 -3.51
CA VAL A 8 -19.77 -9.42 -3.75
C VAL A 8 -20.67 -8.45 -2.98
N ARG A 9 -20.18 -7.90 -1.88
CA ARG A 9 -20.86 -6.80 -1.17
C ARG A 9 -20.43 -5.47 -1.75
N SER A 10 -21.24 -4.88 -2.60
CA SER A 10 -21.14 -3.48 -2.96
C SER A 10 -21.75 -2.64 -1.83
N VAL A 11 -20.91 -2.05 -0.99
CA VAL A 11 -21.37 -1.00 -0.06
C VAL A 11 -21.32 0.32 -0.83
N PRO A 12 -22.45 1.04 -0.98
CA PRO A 12 -22.45 2.34 -1.63
C PRO A 12 -21.72 3.33 -0.69
N MET A 13 -20.47 3.62 -0.96
CA MET A 13 -19.79 4.76 -0.35
C MET A 13 -20.48 6.02 -0.88
N ARG A 14 -21.28 6.67 -0.04
CA ARG A 14 -21.74 8.03 -0.31
C ARG A 14 -20.48 8.87 -0.52
N GLY A 15 -20.34 9.41 -1.73
CA GLY A 15 -19.18 10.18 -2.14
C GLY A 15 -18.96 11.38 -1.21
N SER A 16 -18.01 11.23 -0.31
CA SER A 16 -17.25 12.33 0.22
C SER A 16 -15.90 12.27 -0.47
N THR A 17 -15.82 12.92 -1.62
CA THR A 17 -14.54 13.26 -2.26
C THR A 17 -13.76 14.10 -1.25
N VAL A 18 -12.86 13.47 -0.51
CA VAL A 18 -11.75 14.18 0.12
C VAL A 18 -10.90 14.65 -1.05
N SER A 19 -11.18 15.88 -1.48
CA SER A 19 -10.53 16.48 -2.63
C SER A 19 -9.04 16.58 -2.38
N VAL A 20 -8.27 15.97 -3.29
CA VAL A 20 -6.80 15.99 -3.39
C VAL A 20 -6.24 17.40 -3.66
N TRP A 21 -7.02 18.45 -3.43
CA TRP A 21 -6.75 19.84 -3.83
C TRP A 21 -5.73 20.61 -2.97
N TRP A 22 -5.12 20.01 -1.95
CA TRP A 22 -4.24 20.74 -1.00
C TRP A 22 -2.77 20.85 -1.41
N TRP A 23 -2.35 20.30 -2.55
CA TRP A 23 -0.92 20.25 -2.92
C TRP A 23 -0.48 21.29 -3.97
N ARG A 24 -1.34 22.24 -4.37
CA ARG A 24 -0.98 23.26 -5.39
C ARG A 24 -0.76 24.67 -4.85
N GLY A 25 -0.37 24.87 -3.63
CA GLY A 25 -0.29 26.21 -3.06
C GLY A 25 0.92 26.50 -2.19
N LEU A 26 2.15 26.33 -2.66
CA LEU A 26 3.31 26.96 -2.02
C LEU A 26 4.50 27.13 -2.98
N VAL A 27 4.35 28.01 -3.98
CA VAL A 27 5.48 28.80 -4.53
C VAL A 27 4.90 30.09 -5.13
N ALA A 28 5.49 31.21 -4.70
CA ALA A 28 5.33 32.57 -5.22
C ALA A 28 4.32 33.46 -4.50
N ALA A 29 4.75 34.04 -3.38
CA ALA A 29 4.30 35.36 -2.97
C ALA A 29 5.20 36.40 -3.67
N LEU A 30 4.64 37.19 -4.60
CA LEU A 30 5.15 38.49 -4.97
C LEU A 30 3.97 39.44 -5.16
N LEU A 31 4.04 40.51 -4.42
CA LEU A 31 3.12 41.61 -4.29
C LEU A 31 2.89 42.33 -5.64
N LEU A 32 1.63 42.63 -5.97
CA LEU A 32 1.26 43.86 -6.66
C LEU A 32 -0.14 44.32 -6.21
N VAL A 33 -0.17 45.52 -5.68
CA VAL A 33 -1.35 46.32 -5.31
C VAL A 33 -2.06 46.79 -6.55
N GLY A 34 -3.38 46.75 -6.60
CA GLY A 34 -4.12 47.57 -7.56
C GLY A 34 -5.51 47.03 -7.93
N GLY A 35 -6.56 47.73 -7.47
CA GLY A 35 -7.78 47.97 -8.24
C GLY A 35 -8.96 47.04 -8.00
N CYS A 36 -9.92 47.48 -7.15
CA CYS A 36 -11.30 47.00 -7.13
C CYS A 36 -11.97 47.02 -8.48
N LYS A 37 -12.42 45.90 -9.03
CA LYS A 37 -13.54 45.77 -9.95
C LYS A 37 -14.44 44.64 -9.53
N GLN A 38 -15.72 44.96 -9.31
CA GLN A 38 -16.79 44.01 -8.99
C GLN A 38 -16.86 42.95 -10.10
N ALA A 39 -16.68 41.70 -9.75
CA ALA A 39 -16.94 40.55 -10.63
C ALA A 39 -18.35 40.03 -10.36
N LYS A 40 -19.14 39.91 -11.43
CA LYS A 40 -20.47 39.30 -11.45
C LYS A 40 -20.42 37.86 -10.95
N GLU A 41 -21.42 37.48 -10.15
CA GLU A 41 -21.67 36.09 -9.74
C GLU A 41 -21.82 35.18 -10.98
N PRO A 42 -21.14 34.02 -11.01
CA PRO A 42 -21.42 33.01 -12.02
C PRO A 42 -22.64 32.20 -11.56
N LYS A 43 -23.60 32.08 -12.47
CA LYS A 43 -24.81 31.27 -12.37
C LYS A 43 -24.42 29.82 -12.03
N SER A 44 -25.08 29.22 -11.01
CA SER A 44 -25.02 27.82 -10.62
C SER A 44 -25.46 26.90 -11.78
N GLY A 45 -24.53 26.44 -12.58
CA GLY A 45 -24.67 25.26 -13.41
C GLY A 45 -24.18 24.07 -12.62
N GLY A 46 -25.11 23.23 -12.14
CA GLY A 46 -24.75 21.98 -11.46
C GLY A 46 -24.10 21.00 -12.44
N GLU A 47 -22.79 21.03 -12.54
CA GLU A 47 -22.03 19.92 -13.11
C GLU A 47 -22.12 18.74 -12.12
N ARG A 48 -23.02 17.80 -12.43
CA ARG A 48 -22.96 16.47 -11.84
C ARG A 48 -21.59 15.91 -12.19
N ALA A 49 -20.71 15.78 -11.20
CA ALA A 49 -19.51 14.97 -11.33
C ALA A 49 -19.96 13.57 -11.77
N VAL A 50 -19.70 13.23 -13.02
CA VAL A 50 -19.90 11.88 -13.53
C VAL A 50 -18.84 11.05 -12.79
N ALA A 51 -19.27 10.24 -11.84
CA ALA A 51 -18.43 9.22 -11.25
C ALA A 51 -18.05 8.27 -12.40
N VAL A 52 -16.81 8.39 -12.88
CA VAL A 52 -16.25 7.44 -13.85
C VAL A 52 -16.24 6.08 -13.13
N ALA A 53 -17.07 5.15 -13.61
CA ALA A 53 -17.05 3.79 -13.11
C ALA A 53 -15.64 3.23 -13.32
N ARG A 54 -14.94 2.87 -12.21
CA ARG A 54 -13.62 2.23 -12.31
C ARG A 54 -13.78 0.86 -12.98
N ASP A 55 -12.80 0.50 -13.81
CA ASP A 55 -12.73 -0.85 -14.38
C ASP A 55 -12.60 -1.86 -13.23
N GLU A 56 -13.42 -2.92 -13.26
CA GLU A 56 -13.41 -3.99 -12.25
C GLU A 56 -12.04 -4.67 -12.13
N ASN A 57 -11.21 -4.60 -13.17
CA ASN A 57 -9.86 -5.15 -13.20
C ASN A 57 -8.77 -4.13 -12.84
N GLU A 58 -9.11 -2.87 -12.61
CA GLU A 58 -8.14 -1.84 -12.27
C GLU A 58 -7.46 -2.17 -10.93
N GLY A 59 -6.12 -2.29 -10.93
CA GLY A 59 -5.35 -2.62 -9.74
C GLY A 59 -5.34 -4.11 -9.38
N ARG A 60 -5.93 -5.01 -10.18
CA ARG A 60 -5.99 -6.46 -9.86
C ARG A 60 -4.66 -7.16 -10.11
N LEU A 61 -4.21 -7.92 -9.09
CA LEU A 61 -3.08 -8.84 -9.13
C LEU A 61 -3.58 -10.25 -9.44
N ARG A 62 -2.87 -10.98 -10.30
CA ARG A 62 -3.23 -12.33 -10.76
C ARG A 62 -2.38 -13.43 -10.13
N ALA A 63 -1.15 -13.11 -9.72
CA ALA A 63 -0.24 -14.05 -9.08
C ALA A 63 -0.86 -14.60 -7.79
N ARG A 64 -0.75 -15.91 -7.61
CA ARG A 64 -1.24 -16.61 -6.40
C ARG A 64 -0.18 -17.56 -5.87
N PRO A 65 -0.01 -17.70 -4.55
CA PRO A 65 0.91 -18.67 -3.97
C PRO A 65 0.49 -20.09 -4.34
N GLY A 66 1.49 -20.93 -4.61
CA GLY A 66 1.29 -22.33 -4.98
C GLY A 66 2.53 -23.15 -4.63
N ARG A 67 2.61 -24.38 -5.16
CA ARG A 67 3.82 -25.17 -5.05
C ARG A 67 4.91 -24.53 -5.91
N PRO A 68 6.13 -24.31 -5.36
CA PRO A 68 7.27 -23.87 -6.15
C PRO A 68 7.54 -24.83 -7.33
N THR A 69 7.79 -24.26 -8.50
CA THR A 69 8.07 -25.00 -9.74
C THR A 69 9.52 -24.84 -10.18
N VAL A 70 10.26 -23.94 -9.55
CA VAL A 70 11.65 -23.63 -9.82
C VAL A 70 12.43 -23.77 -8.51
N GLU A 71 13.68 -24.26 -8.59
CA GLU A 71 14.54 -24.37 -7.44
C GLU A 71 14.74 -22.98 -6.79
N ALA A 72 14.62 -22.94 -5.46
CA ALA A 72 14.81 -21.71 -4.71
C ALA A 72 16.29 -21.31 -4.75
N PRO A 73 16.60 -20.08 -5.17
CA PRO A 73 17.97 -19.58 -5.10
C PRO A 73 18.41 -19.41 -3.65
N GLU A 74 19.69 -19.03 -3.47
CA GLU A 74 20.33 -18.85 -2.18
C GLU A 74 19.58 -17.89 -1.24
N ARG A 75 19.82 -17.99 0.07
CA ARG A 75 19.28 -17.14 1.11
C ARG A 75 19.94 -15.76 1.13
N GLY A 76 19.38 -14.84 1.91
CA GLY A 76 19.89 -13.48 2.09
C GLY A 76 19.25 -12.47 1.16
N LEU A 77 19.81 -11.26 1.13
CA LEU A 77 19.33 -10.14 0.33
C LEU A 77 19.91 -10.19 -1.09
N ARG A 78 19.03 -10.08 -2.08
CA ARG A 78 19.42 -10.13 -3.50
C ARG A 78 18.52 -9.26 -4.38
N PRO A 79 18.98 -8.85 -5.58
CA PRO A 79 18.11 -8.30 -6.63
C PRO A 79 17.02 -9.29 -7.04
N LEU A 80 15.85 -8.79 -7.46
CA LEU A 80 14.79 -9.63 -8.03
C LEU A 80 15.21 -10.28 -9.34
N GLY A 81 15.98 -9.57 -10.16
CA GLY A 81 16.42 -10.07 -11.46
C GLY A 81 15.33 -10.04 -12.53
N LEU A 82 14.34 -9.15 -12.41
CA LEU A 82 13.27 -8.99 -13.40
C LEU A 82 13.62 -7.99 -14.50
N GLY A 83 14.75 -7.29 -14.34
CA GLY A 83 15.29 -6.35 -15.31
C GLY A 83 14.78 -4.92 -15.16
N GLY A 84 15.48 -3.98 -15.82
CA GLY A 84 15.22 -2.54 -15.74
C GLY A 84 16.08 -1.82 -14.69
N GLU A 85 16.08 -0.48 -14.76
CA GLU A 85 16.86 0.35 -13.83
C GLU A 85 16.27 0.30 -12.41
N ARG A 86 14.96 0.13 -12.29
CA ARG A 86 14.23 0.01 -11.02
C ARG A 86 13.63 -1.39 -10.92
N ASP A 87 14.41 -2.33 -10.39
CA ASP A 87 14.02 -3.73 -10.27
C ASP A 87 13.36 -4.02 -8.91
N GLY A 88 14.14 -4.09 -7.87
CA GLY A 88 13.70 -4.40 -6.52
C GLY A 88 14.59 -5.43 -5.84
N LEU A 89 14.24 -5.78 -4.62
CA LEU A 89 14.99 -6.68 -3.76
C LEU A 89 14.11 -7.78 -3.18
N LEU A 90 14.71 -8.96 -3.02
CA LEU A 90 14.14 -10.08 -2.28
C LEU A 90 15.07 -10.43 -1.13
N TYR A 91 14.51 -10.58 0.06
CA TYR A 91 15.21 -11.13 1.22
C TYR A 91 14.63 -12.48 1.59
N VAL A 92 15.50 -13.49 1.70
CA VAL A 92 15.18 -14.84 2.13
C VAL A 92 15.88 -15.12 3.45
N PRO A 93 15.14 -15.33 4.56
CA PRO A 93 15.76 -15.52 5.88
C PRO A 93 16.61 -16.80 5.94
N ALA A 94 17.61 -16.81 6.81
CA ALA A 94 18.48 -17.97 7.00
C ALA A 94 17.71 -19.23 7.41
N SER A 95 16.60 -19.07 8.11
CA SER A 95 15.72 -20.13 8.59
C SER A 95 14.77 -20.70 7.52
N TYR A 96 14.69 -20.11 6.31
CA TYR A 96 13.79 -20.57 5.27
C TYR A 96 14.02 -22.04 4.89
N ARG A 97 12.93 -22.78 4.72
CA ARG A 97 12.91 -24.18 4.28
C ARG A 97 11.83 -24.36 3.21
N ALA A 98 12.17 -25.04 2.11
CA ALA A 98 11.24 -25.27 0.99
C ALA A 98 10.08 -26.22 1.38
N ASP A 99 10.27 -27.08 2.38
CA ASP A 99 9.26 -28.01 2.88
C ASP A 99 8.29 -27.38 3.88
N ARG A 100 8.54 -26.11 4.28
CA ARG A 100 7.69 -25.37 5.22
C ARG A 100 7.34 -23.99 4.65
N PRO A 101 6.07 -23.76 4.27
CA PRO A 101 5.65 -22.44 3.77
C PRO A 101 5.98 -21.32 4.77
N ALA A 102 6.56 -20.23 4.25
CA ALA A 102 6.97 -19.07 5.04
C ALA A 102 6.00 -17.88 4.83
N PRO A 103 5.79 -17.04 5.84
CA PRO A 103 5.08 -15.79 5.67
C PRO A 103 5.85 -14.87 4.72
N LEU A 104 5.11 -14.06 3.93
CA LEU A 104 5.68 -13.08 3.01
C LEU A 104 5.14 -11.69 3.30
N VAL A 105 6.03 -10.70 3.36
CA VAL A 105 5.67 -9.28 3.38
C VAL A 105 6.19 -8.63 2.09
N VAL A 106 5.27 -8.07 1.31
CA VAL A 106 5.60 -7.18 0.18
C VAL A 106 5.73 -5.77 0.74
N VAL A 107 6.85 -5.10 0.50
CA VAL A 107 7.19 -3.81 1.12
C VAL A 107 7.32 -2.72 0.06
N LEU A 108 6.49 -1.69 0.14
CA LEU A 108 6.45 -0.55 -0.77
C LEU A 108 7.15 0.65 -0.14
N HIS A 109 8.18 1.15 -0.81
CA HIS A 109 9.00 2.28 -0.36
C HIS A 109 8.26 3.63 -0.44
N GLY A 110 8.75 4.65 0.26
CA GLY A 110 8.27 6.03 0.18
C GLY A 110 8.70 6.74 -1.12
N SER A 111 8.22 7.97 -1.29
CA SER A 111 8.61 8.83 -2.42
C SER A 111 10.11 9.03 -2.50
N ARG A 112 10.67 9.04 -3.71
CA ARG A 112 12.10 9.29 -4.00
C ARG A 112 13.07 8.36 -3.28
N SER A 113 12.61 7.19 -2.85
CA SER A 113 13.42 6.15 -2.24
C SER A 113 13.39 4.86 -3.06
N GLY A 114 13.90 3.77 -2.53
CA GLY A 114 13.99 2.50 -3.23
C GLY A 114 13.73 1.31 -2.33
N ALA A 115 13.87 0.11 -2.90
CA ALA A 115 13.62 -1.16 -2.22
C ALA A 115 14.39 -1.31 -0.90
N ARG A 116 15.65 -0.84 -0.86
CA ARG A 116 16.51 -0.94 0.35
C ARG A 116 15.96 -0.13 1.52
N ASP A 117 15.45 1.07 1.24
CA ASP A 117 14.87 1.94 2.26
C ASP A 117 13.54 1.35 2.79
N GLY A 118 12.71 0.82 1.88
CA GLY A 118 11.50 0.12 2.26
C GLY A 118 11.77 -1.08 3.17
N LEU A 119 12.81 -1.86 2.88
CA LEU A 119 13.20 -3.04 3.67
C LEU A 119 13.79 -2.69 5.04
N ALA A 120 14.39 -1.51 5.22
CA ALA A 120 15.16 -1.18 6.42
C ALA A 120 14.42 -1.45 7.75
N PRO A 121 13.13 -1.11 7.93
CA PRO A 121 12.40 -1.42 9.16
C PRO A 121 12.18 -2.92 9.40
N TRP A 122 12.24 -3.75 8.35
CA TRP A 122 11.85 -5.15 8.36
C TRP A 122 13.01 -6.14 8.41
N LEU A 123 14.21 -5.78 7.90
CA LEU A 123 15.32 -6.72 7.70
C LEU A 123 15.74 -7.46 8.97
N LYS A 124 15.88 -6.73 10.10
CA LYS A 124 16.24 -7.37 11.38
C LYS A 124 15.13 -8.27 11.91
N LEU A 125 13.87 -7.88 11.67
CA LEU A 125 12.70 -8.60 12.11
C LEU A 125 12.45 -9.85 11.26
N ALA A 126 12.89 -9.85 10.02
CA ALA A 126 12.66 -10.93 9.07
C ALA A 126 13.36 -12.24 9.49
N ASP A 127 14.60 -12.17 9.98
CA ASP A 127 15.30 -13.36 10.48
C ASP A 127 14.66 -13.91 11.75
N GLU A 128 14.26 -13.03 12.68
CA GLU A 128 13.61 -13.40 13.93
C GLU A 128 12.29 -14.16 13.69
N ALA A 129 11.52 -13.74 12.69
CA ALA A 129 10.19 -14.28 12.39
C ALA A 129 10.16 -15.26 11.19
N GLY A 130 11.28 -15.50 10.53
CA GLY A 130 11.35 -16.37 9.35
C GLY A 130 10.58 -15.82 8.15
N LEU A 131 10.56 -14.47 7.97
CA LEU A 131 9.82 -13.80 6.89
C LEU A 131 10.58 -13.75 5.58
N LEU A 132 9.91 -14.05 4.49
CA LEU A 132 10.29 -13.58 3.17
C LEU A 132 9.91 -12.10 3.04
N LEU A 133 10.81 -11.26 2.49
CA LEU A 133 10.51 -9.86 2.18
C LEU A 133 10.70 -9.61 0.69
N LEU A 134 9.66 -9.12 0.02
CA LEU A 134 9.68 -8.71 -1.37
C LEU A 134 9.53 -7.19 -1.44
N ALA A 135 10.53 -6.49 -1.93
CA ALA A 135 10.50 -5.04 -2.10
C ALA A 135 10.65 -4.66 -3.58
N PRO A 136 9.55 -4.61 -4.34
CA PRO A 136 9.59 -4.07 -5.70
C PRO A 136 9.89 -2.56 -5.63
N GLU A 137 10.52 -2.02 -6.68
CA GLU A 137 10.64 -0.58 -6.84
C GLU A 137 9.51 -0.02 -7.70
N SER A 138 9.09 1.22 -7.44
CA SER A 138 8.15 1.94 -8.31
C SER A 138 8.76 2.19 -9.68
N ARG A 139 7.93 2.27 -10.72
CA ARG A 139 8.41 2.54 -12.10
C ARG A 139 8.85 3.98 -12.29
N GLY A 140 8.43 4.89 -11.40
CA GLY A 140 8.84 6.29 -11.36
C GLY A 140 9.60 6.65 -10.07
N HIS A 141 9.67 7.94 -9.77
CA HIS A 141 10.24 8.43 -8.51
C HIS A 141 9.30 8.16 -7.29
N THR A 142 8.05 7.84 -7.55
CA THR A 142 7.05 7.34 -6.61
C THR A 142 6.07 6.41 -7.35
N TRP A 143 5.06 5.92 -6.67
CA TRP A 143 4.08 4.96 -7.18
C TRP A 143 3.05 5.63 -8.08
N ASP A 144 2.57 4.88 -9.08
CA ASP A 144 1.58 5.36 -10.06
C ASP A 144 0.35 5.98 -9.42
N ILE A 145 -0.14 5.39 -8.33
CA ILE A 145 -1.32 5.88 -7.61
C ILE A 145 -1.17 7.34 -7.16
N VAL A 146 0.05 7.81 -6.92
CA VAL A 146 0.38 9.20 -6.59
C VAL A 146 0.47 10.04 -7.86
N LEU A 147 1.13 9.51 -8.90
CA LEU A 147 1.37 10.21 -10.17
C LEU A 147 0.10 10.34 -11.01
N LEU A 148 -0.85 9.41 -10.87
CA LEU A 148 -2.10 9.32 -11.63
C LEU A 148 -3.32 9.73 -10.80
N ASP A 149 -3.12 10.49 -9.73
CA ASP A 149 -4.19 11.04 -8.88
C ASP A 149 -5.18 9.97 -8.37
N GLY A 150 -4.63 8.87 -7.86
CA GLY A 150 -5.39 7.73 -7.34
C GLY A 150 -5.65 6.61 -8.36
N GLY A 151 -5.15 6.72 -9.60
CA GLY A 151 -5.22 5.67 -10.62
C GLY A 151 -4.11 4.63 -10.49
N TYR A 152 -4.27 3.52 -11.19
CA TYR A 152 -3.29 2.44 -11.26
C TYR A 152 -2.61 2.44 -12.64
N GLY A 153 -1.32 2.11 -12.67
CA GLY A 153 -0.48 2.12 -13.86
C GLY A 153 0.52 0.95 -13.91
N PRO A 154 1.70 1.13 -14.52
CA PRO A 154 2.68 0.07 -14.74
C PRO A 154 3.29 -0.53 -13.46
N ASP A 155 3.11 0.08 -12.27
CA ASP A 155 3.57 -0.51 -11.01
C ASP A 155 2.81 -1.81 -10.69
N VAL A 156 1.49 -1.87 -10.96
CA VAL A 156 0.68 -3.07 -10.67
C VAL A 156 1.15 -4.30 -11.44
N PRO A 157 1.29 -4.28 -12.77
CA PRO A 157 1.80 -5.45 -13.49
C PRO A 157 3.26 -5.77 -13.13
N PHE A 158 4.06 -4.83 -12.66
CA PHE A 158 5.40 -5.13 -12.16
C PHE A 158 5.35 -5.87 -10.83
N ILE A 159 4.52 -5.41 -9.86
CA ILE A 159 4.30 -6.10 -8.59
C ILE A 159 3.74 -7.51 -8.83
N ASP A 160 2.82 -7.67 -9.79
CA ASP A 160 2.27 -8.99 -10.15
C ASP A 160 3.35 -9.95 -10.65
N ARG A 161 4.24 -9.47 -11.54
CA ARG A 161 5.40 -10.27 -12.01
C ARG A 161 6.36 -10.61 -10.86
N ALA A 162 6.61 -9.65 -9.96
CA ALA A 162 7.48 -9.88 -8.80
C ALA A 162 6.91 -10.94 -7.86
N LEU A 163 5.60 -10.90 -7.60
CA LEU A 163 4.90 -11.94 -6.84
C LEU A 163 4.95 -13.29 -7.53
N ALA A 164 4.67 -13.35 -8.84
CA ALA A 164 4.76 -14.59 -9.62
C ALA A 164 6.17 -15.20 -9.57
N HIS A 165 7.22 -14.34 -9.64
CA HIS A 165 8.61 -14.75 -9.51
C HIS A 165 8.90 -15.41 -8.15
N VAL A 166 8.40 -14.80 -7.06
CA VAL A 166 8.56 -15.35 -5.70
C VAL A 166 7.78 -16.64 -5.53
N PHE A 167 6.51 -16.68 -5.93
CA PHE A 167 5.65 -17.87 -5.78
C PHE A 167 6.13 -19.07 -6.59
N ALA A 168 6.79 -18.83 -7.73
CA ALA A 168 7.39 -19.91 -8.50
C ALA A 168 8.61 -20.56 -7.82
N ARG A 169 9.26 -19.88 -6.86
CA ARG A 169 10.54 -20.30 -6.24
C ARG A 169 10.44 -20.61 -4.77
N TYR A 170 9.50 -20.02 -4.06
CA TYR A 170 9.41 -20.12 -2.60
C TYR A 170 8.03 -20.59 -2.16
N ALA A 171 8.01 -21.52 -1.21
CA ALA A 171 6.78 -21.93 -0.53
C ALA A 171 6.32 -20.79 0.39
N VAL A 172 5.25 -20.11 0.00
CA VAL A 172 4.64 -19.01 0.76
C VAL A 172 3.37 -19.49 1.43
N GLU A 173 3.19 -19.13 2.72
CA GLU A 173 1.98 -19.42 3.47
C GLU A 173 0.83 -18.49 3.03
N PRO A 174 -0.22 -19.00 2.36
CA PRO A 174 -1.27 -18.14 1.80
C PRO A 174 -2.05 -17.34 2.86
N ARG A 175 -2.11 -17.85 4.10
CA ARG A 175 -2.78 -17.17 5.21
C ARG A 175 -1.90 -16.12 5.89
N ARG A 176 -0.65 -15.98 5.48
CA ARG A 176 0.33 -15.05 6.03
C ARG A 176 1.05 -14.29 4.92
N LEU A 177 0.24 -13.56 4.14
CA LEU A 177 0.70 -12.68 3.08
C LEU A 177 0.28 -11.25 3.37
N ALA A 178 1.27 -10.37 3.58
CA ALA A 178 1.02 -8.97 3.89
C ALA A 178 1.53 -8.03 2.78
N LEU A 179 0.83 -6.92 2.60
CA LEU A 179 1.28 -5.77 1.83
C LEU A 179 1.57 -4.62 2.79
N ALA A 180 2.81 -4.17 2.85
CA ALA A 180 3.27 -3.12 3.75
C ALA A 180 3.82 -1.92 2.97
N GLY A 181 3.76 -0.73 3.55
CA GLY A 181 4.37 0.45 2.95
C GLY A 181 4.56 1.59 3.93
N PHE A 182 5.36 2.56 3.51
CA PHE A 182 5.60 3.82 4.22
C PHE A 182 5.30 5.01 3.31
N SER A 183 4.68 6.08 3.85
CA SER A 183 4.40 7.31 3.10
C SER A 183 3.57 7.05 1.84
N ASP A 184 4.06 7.43 0.64
CA ASP A 184 3.43 7.11 -0.65
C ASP A 184 3.21 5.60 -0.81
N GLY A 185 4.20 4.78 -0.41
CA GLY A 185 4.08 3.33 -0.39
C GLY A 185 2.98 2.82 0.55
N ALA A 186 2.69 3.53 1.64
CA ALA A 186 1.59 3.17 2.55
C ALA A 186 0.22 3.50 1.94
N SER A 187 0.11 4.62 1.23
CA SER A 187 -1.11 4.97 0.48
C SER A 187 -1.39 3.94 -0.61
N PHE A 188 -0.32 3.50 -1.30
CA PHE A 188 -0.45 2.45 -2.31
C PHE A 188 -0.75 1.08 -1.69
N ALA A 189 -0.11 0.73 -0.56
CA ALA A 189 -0.38 -0.53 0.15
C ALA A 189 -1.82 -0.63 0.63
N LEU A 190 -2.40 0.44 1.20
CA LEU A 190 -3.81 0.47 1.56
C LEU A 190 -4.70 0.26 0.34
N SER A 191 -4.48 1.04 -0.72
CA SER A 191 -5.33 1.03 -1.90
C SER A 191 -5.26 -0.30 -2.65
N LEU A 192 -4.04 -0.79 -2.94
CA LEU A 192 -3.81 -2.05 -3.65
C LEU A 192 -4.18 -3.27 -2.79
N GLY A 193 -3.94 -3.19 -1.46
CA GLY A 193 -4.25 -4.25 -0.52
C GLY A 193 -5.75 -4.48 -0.38
N LEU A 194 -6.56 -3.42 -0.33
CA LEU A 194 -8.02 -3.53 -0.31
C LEU A 194 -8.57 -4.01 -1.66
N THR A 195 -7.96 -3.60 -2.77
CA THR A 195 -8.31 -4.11 -4.10
C THR A 195 -8.02 -5.60 -4.25
N ASN A 196 -7.05 -6.14 -3.48
CA ASN A 196 -6.58 -7.52 -3.55
C ASN A 196 -6.59 -8.23 -2.17
N GLY A 197 -7.57 -7.96 -1.33
CA GLY A 197 -7.71 -8.62 -0.03
C GLY A 197 -8.09 -10.12 -0.13
N ASP A 198 -8.37 -10.62 -1.32
CA ASP A 198 -8.45 -12.05 -1.64
C ASP A 198 -7.05 -12.70 -1.81
N LEU A 199 -6.01 -11.90 -1.94
CA LEU A 199 -4.60 -12.31 -1.96
C LEU A 199 -3.90 -11.95 -0.65
N PHE A 200 -3.99 -10.68 -0.23
CA PHE A 200 -3.34 -10.21 0.99
C PHE A 200 -4.25 -10.40 2.20
N THR A 201 -3.79 -11.14 3.18
CA THR A 201 -4.51 -11.31 4.45
C THR A 201 -4.35 -10.13 5.40
N HIS A 202 -3.26 -9.35 5.19
CA HIS A 202 -2.91 -8.21 6.04
C HIS A 202 -2.39 -7.03 5.20
N VAL A 203 -2.71 -5.83 5.66
CA VAL A 203 -2.16 -4.57 5.12
C VAL A 203 -1.52 -3.79 6.25
N VAL A 204 -0.27 -3.34 6.06
CA VAL A 204 0.47 -2.54 7.04
C VAL A 204 0.79 -1.18 6.42
N ALA A 205 0.20 -0.12 6.95
CA ALA A 205 0.37 1.23 6.43
C ALA A 205 1.01 2.15 7.48
N PHE A 206 2.25 2.57 7.24
CA PHE A 206 2.98 3.52 8.07
C PHE A 206 2.89 4.92 7.46
N SER A 207 2.18 5.82 8.12
CA SER A 207 1.98 7.22 7.71
C SER A 207 1.46 7.38 6.26
N PRO A 208 0.31 6.78 5.89
CA PRO A 208 -0.30 6.98 4.59
C PRO A 208 -0.87 8.39 4.45
N GLY A 209 -0.89 8.94 3.22
CA GLY A 209 -1.48 10.23 2.90
C GLY A 209 -2.95 10.14 2.48
N PHE A 210 -3.34 9.06 1.81
CA PHE A 210 -4.68 8.90 1.24
C PHE A 210 -5.05 7.43 1.04
N LEU A 211 -6.28 7.21 0.61
CA LEU A 211 -6.87 5.90 0.27
C LEU A 211 -7.63 6.03 -1.04
N SER A 212 -7.29 5.19 -2.03
CA SER A 212 -7.94 5.16 -3.35
C SER A 212 -8.00 3.74 -3.92
N PRO A 213 -8.75 2.81 -3.29
CA PRO A 213 -8.85 1.44 -3.79
C PRO A 213 -9.67 1.37 -5.08
N GLY A 214 -9.40 0.37 -5.92
CA GLY A 214 -10.29 -0.09 -6.96
C GLY A 214 -11.50 -0.83 -6.38
N VAL A 215 -12.07 -1.78 -7.12
CA VAL A 215 -13.08 -2.69 -6.57
C VAL A 215 -12.43 -3.55 -5.48
N GLN A 216 -13.03 -3.52 -4.29
CA GLN A 216 -12.47 -4.18 -3.10
C GLN A 216 -12.85 -5.67 -3.09
N HIS A 217 -11.89 -6.52 -2.71
CA HIS A 217 -12.06 -7.97 -2.60
C HIS A 217 -11.50 -8.47 -1.28
N GLY A 218 -12.22 -9.36 -0.61
CA GLY A 218 -11.81 -9.91 0.69
C GLY A 218 -11.84 -8.89 1.83
N GLU A 219 -11.37 -9.30 2.99
CA GLU A 219 -11.41 -8.51 4.22
C GLU A 219 -10.05 -8.61 4.95
N PRO A 220 -8.96 -8.02 4.40
CA PRO A 220 -7.66 -8.06 5.05
C PRO A 220 -7.71 -7.32 6.39
N GLY A 221 -7.00 -7.83 7.39
CA GLY A 221 -6.71 -7.05 8.59
C GLY A 221 -5.81 -5.87 8.24
N ILE A 222 -5.99 -4.73 8.92
CA ILE A 222 -5.22 -3.50 8.65
C ILE A 222 -4.50 -3.05 9.91
N PHE A 223 -3.17 -2.85 9.78
CA PHE A 223 -2.37 -2.11 10.76
C PHE A 223 -2.08 -0.72 10.20
N LEU A 224 -2.53 0.31 10.89
CA LEU A 224 -2.36 1.71 10.48
C LEU A 224 -1.60 2.46 11.58
N SER A 225 -0.48 3.10 11.27
CA SER A 225 0.22 3.95 12.22
C SER A 225 0.59 5.32 11.66
N HIS A 226 0.76 6.31 12.55
CA HIS A 226 1.12 7.67 12.16
C HIS A 226 1.78 8.44 13.30
N GLY A 227 2.79 9.25 12.96
CA GLY A 227 3.43 10.18 13.89
C GLY A 227 2.53 11.41 14.15
N ARG A 228 2.36 11.79 15.42
CA ARG A 228 1.56 12.97 15.78
C ARG A 228 2.19 14.27 15.32
N GLU A 229 3.51 14.31 15.19
CA GLU A 229 4.32 15.44 14.78
C GLU A 229 4.71 15.40 13.32
N ASP A 230 4.01 14.58 12.51
CA ASP A 230 4.27 14.45 11.08
C ASP A 230 3.90 15.75 10.36
N THR A 231 4.95 16.43 9.86
CA THR A 231 4.83 17.69 9.10
C THR A 231 4.84 17.47 7.59
N VAL A 232 5.16 16.25 7.13
CA VAL A 232 5.15 15.89 5.70
C VAL A 232 3.76 15.48 5.27
N LEU A 233 3.15 14.55 6.02
CA LEU A 233 1.76 14.12 5.87
C LEU A 233 1.05 14.32 7.22
N PRO A 234 0.45 15.49 7.48
CA PRO A 234 -0.18 15.77 8.76
C PRO A 234 -1.25 14.74 9.12
N ILE A 235 -1.16 14.19 10.33
CA ILE A 235 -1.99 13.06 10.78
C ILE A 235 -3.49 13.31 10.67
N GLY A 236 -3.94 14.57 10.87
CA GLY A 236 -5.37 14.97 10.85
C GLY A 236 -6.04 14.62 9.52
N PRO A 237 -5.65 15.27 8.40
CA PRO A 237 -6.23 14.99 7.08
C PRO A 237 -5.84 13.62 6.51
N CYS A 238 -4.82 12.95 7.07
CA CYS A 238 -4.35 11.65 6.63
C CYS A 238 -4.96 10.51 7.45
N SER A 239 -4.20 9.84 8.32
CA SER A 239 -4.66 8.62 9.01
C SER A 239 -5.91 8.81 9.87
N ARG A 240 -6.09 9.97 10.52
CA ARG A 240 -7.32 10.24 11.31
C ARG A 240 -8.57 10.38 10.45
N SER A 241 -8.43 10.78 9.17
CA SER A 241 -9.53 10.80 8.21
C SER A 241 -9.73 9.45 7.51
N ILE A 242 -8.66 8.67 7.31
CA ILE A 242 -8.71 7.33 6.70
C ILE A 242 -9.34 6.31 7.65
N LEU A 243 -9.00 6.37 8.95
CA LEU A 243 -9.42 5.38 9.95
C LEU A 243 -10.95 5.15 10.02
N PRO A 244 -11.79 6.21 10.12
CA PRO A 244 -13.24 6.01 10.14
C PRO A 244 -13.74 5.39 8.82
N LEU A 245 -13.22 5.77 7.66
CA LEU A 245 -13.61 5.19 6.38
C LEU A 245 -13.38 3.67 6.33
N LEU A 246 -12.22 3.21 6.84
CA LEU A 246 -11.91 1.79 6.90
C LEU A 246 -12.83 1.04 7.88
N ARG A 247 -13.11 1.61 9.05
CA ARG A 247 -14.00 1.02 10.05
C ARG A 247 -15.44 0.96 9.59
N ASP A 248 -15.93 2.03 8.99
CA ASP A 248 -17.30 2.10 8.44
C ASP A 248 -17.50 1.13 7.27
N ALA A 249 -16.43 0.83 6.53
CA ALA A 249 -16.41 -0.22 5.51
C ALA A 249 -16.31 -1.64 6.08
N GLY A 250 -16.18 -1.81 7.41
CA GLY A 250 -16.18 -3.10 8.10
C GLY A 250 -14.81 -3.74 8.30
N TYR A 251 -13.72 -3.06 7.96
CA TYR A 251 -12.37 -3.62 8.14
C TYR A 251 -11.94 -3.65 9.61
N ALA A 252 -11.25 -4.71 10.02
CA ALA A 252 -10.59 -4.82 11.30
C ALA A 252 -9.31 -3.97 11.28
N VAL A 253 -9.31 -2.82 11.97
CA VAL A 253 -8.19 -1.87 11.97
C VAL A 253 -7.54 -1.79 13.35
N ARG A 254 -6.25 -2.19 13.45
CA ARG A 254 -5.38 -1.85 14.56
C ARG A 254 -4.72 -0.51 14.25
N TYR A 255 -5.02 0.51 15.07
CA TYR A 255 -4.51 1.87 14.88
C TYR A 255 -3.51 2.25 15.97
N ARG A 256 -2.36 2.82 15.56
CA ARG A 256 -1.27 3.23 16.44
C ARG A 256 -0.79 4.63 16.09
N GLU A 257 -1.06 5.62 16.94
CA GLU A 257 -0.36 6.91 16.90
C GLU A 257 0.89 6.83 17.79
N PHE A 258 1.94 7.53 17.38
CA PHE A 258 3.17 7.65 18.18
C PHE A 258 3.65 9.11 18.22
N ASP A 259 4.43 9.46 19.24
CA ASP A 259 5.04 10.77 19.37
C ASP A 259 6.30 10.79 18.50
N GLY A 260 6.26 11.58 17.42
CA GLY A 260 7.35 11.68 16.47
C GLY A 260 6.95 12.14 15.08
N PRO A 261 7.96 12.39 14.22
CA PRO A 261 7.81 12.94 12.87
C PRO A 261 7.41 11.85 11.85
N HIS A 262 7.53 12.19 10.55
CA HIS A 262 7.31 11.30 9.42
C HIS A 262 8.37 10.18 9.32
N THR A 263 8.14 9.08 10.04
CA THR A 263 9.11 7.97 10.17
C THR A 263 8.40 6.65 10.52
N VAL A 264 9.17 5.55 10.51
CA VAL A 264 8.74 4.24 11.04
C VAL A 264 9.60 3.90 12.26
N PRO A 265 9.14 4.14 13.50
CA PRO A 265 9.89 3.76 14.69
C PRO A 265 10.07 2.23 14.79
N PRO A 266 11.21 1.74 15.31
CA PRO A 266 11.47 0.30 15.44
C PRO A 266 10.46 -0.47 16.28
N ASP A 267 9.90 0.16 17.34
CA ASP A 267 8.85 -0.44 18.17
C ASP A 267 7.53 -0.58 17.41
N VAL A 268 7.18 0.41 16.58
CA VAL A 268 5.98 0.37 15.72
C VAL A 268 6.11 -0.71 14.65
N ALA A 269 7.28 -0.83 14.01
CA ALA A 269 7.55 -1.90 13.06
C ALA A 269 7.45 -3.30 13.73
N ARG A 270 8.00 -3.43 14.93
CA ARG A 270 7.90 -4.68 15.72
C ARG A 270 6.46 -4.97 16.13
N GLU A 271 5.68 -3.97 16.53
CA GLU A 271 4.26 -4.14 16.85
C GLU A 271 3.46 -4.63 15.63
N ALA A 272 3.72 -4.07 14.45
CA ALA A 272 3.10 -4.50 13.20
C ALA A 272 3.47 -5.95 12.86
N LEU A 273 4.75 -6.34 13.05
CA LEU A 273 5.20 -7.72 12.86
C LEU A 273 4.49 -8.69 13.80
N VAL A 274 4.47 -8.40 15.12
CA VAL A 274 3.82 -9.24 16.13
C VAL A 274 2.34 -9.42 15.79
N TRP A 275 1.67 -8.34 15.38
CA TRP A 275 0.28 -8.38 14.95
C TRP A 275 0.09 -9.25 13.70
N PHE A 276 0.94 -9.11 12.68
CA PHE A 276 0.87 -9.90 11.44
C PHE A 276 1.15 -11.38 11.67
N THR A 277 2.05 -11.72 12.59
CA THR A 277 2.46 -13.10 12.84
C THR A 277 1.65 -13.79 13.94
N ALA A 278 0.73 -13.09 14.56
CA ALA A 278 -0.19 -13.68 15.54
C ALA A 278 -0.97 -14.87 14.93
N PRO A 279 -1.28 -15.92 15.73
CA PRO A 279 -1.96 -17.12 15.28
C PRO A 279 -3.39 -16.86 14.79
#